data_c4add5ca1e2e1733dc4c58e54687a80d
#
_entry.id   c4add5ca1e2e1733dc4c58e54687a80d
#
_cell.length_a   1.000
_cell.length_b   1.000
_cell.length_c   1.000
_cell.angle_alpha   90.00
_cell.angle_beta   90.00
_cell.angle_gamma   90.00
#
_symmetry.space_group_name_H-M   'P 1'
#
loop_
_entity.id
_entity.type
_entity.pdbx_description
1 polymer ?
#
loop_
_entity_poly.entity_id
_entity_poly.type
_entity_poly.pdbx_seq_one_letter_code
_entity_poly.pdbx_strand_id
1 'polypeptide(L)'
;LAQHDSKEFFIKPEDYRKALNSEEDFFIQFQQFTQNVDSQIIKIIHRFLEHYDMLFHKDTIISIIKELINNAIKANLKRLYFESAGLNINDNTSYRQGMETFKETVFESQDNEVITALPGSKYMVRVSFSSKNDSLSISVINNNPILESEMNKIKSRVTKAYKYQDISEAFIDVLDDSEGAGLGLIMALMLLKNSGFPQNVFTISRNDTLTSVNLCIPYKVMTPEIHFKVTEEILKEIEEIPALPDNIKEIRMLIKDPESAIKEIAKSISRDPGLTASIMKLANSAGYVTMKRLETIDEAVKIIGIKGINTLLIATGVQKVVQTRYKRYESVWNDSYKRAFYAQLITKRINESSKLGDQVYLSALLADIGKIVMLSLKSEVIETIKKINGFKGMLDSTLIEEISLGISHSSLGALICKKWNFNESLIKTIELHHRPHRAEDEYRNLIYTVYLADIMVEIENNKFRFEIADEEVLDFFKLNDKKKFEEYHLSLKEIYGTKKNF
;
A
#
# COMPACT_ATOMS: atom_id res chain seq x y z
N LEU A 1 5.70 26.10 19.23
CA LEU A 1 4.35 26.69 19.16
C LEU A 1 4.08 27.15 17.73
N ALA A 2 3.60 26.28 16.88
CA ALA A 2 3.15 26.67 15.56
C ALA A 2 1.62 26.69 15.55
N GLN A 3 1.04 27.87 15.83
CA GLN A 3 -0.30 28.22 15.38
C GLN A 3 -0.17 28.77 13.97
N HIS A 4 -0.73 28.12 12.99
CA HIS A 4 -0.78 28.64 11.63
C HIS A 4 -2.18 28.60 11.05
N ASP A 5 -2.68 29.80 10.77
CA ASP A 5 -3.73 30.06 9.80
C ASP A 5 -3.24 29.71 8.38
N SER A 6 -4.00 28.94 7.68
CA SER A 6 -4.22 28.71 6.24
C SER A 6 -3.14 29.02 5.17
N LYS A 7 -1.90 29.38 5.48
CA LYS A 7 -0.80 29.51 4.52
C LYS A 7 0.34 28.58 4.89
N GLU A 8 0.49 27.48 4.12
CA GLU A 8 1.56 26.50 4.15
C GLU A 8 1.95 26.03 5.56
N PHE A 9 1.24 25.02 6.04
CA PHE A 9 1.61 24.28 7.24
C PHE A 9 2.93 23.56 6.97
N PHE A 10 4.02 24.08 7.50
CA PHE A 10 5.36 23.53 7.36
C PHE A 10 6.01 23.35 8.72
N ILE A 11 6.44 22.12 9.03
CA ILE A 11 7.15 21.78 10.27
C ILE A 11 8.63 21.65 9.94
N LYS A 12 9.45 22.45 10.61
CA LYS A 12 10.91 22.38 10.42
C LYS A 12 11.47 21.14 11.10
N PRO A 13 12.47 20.48 10.49
CA PRO A 13 13.14 19.33 11.10
C PRO A 13 13.66 19.61 12.51
N GLU A 14 14.04 20.85 12.80
CA GLU A 14 14.55 21.28 14.13
C GLU A 14 13.48 21.17 15.22
N ASP A 15 12.19 21.32 14.87
CA ASP A 15 11.08 21.34 15.82
C ASP A 15 10.86 19.96 16.48
N TYR A 16 11.05 18.85 15.74
CA TYR A 16 10.88 17.50 16.28
C TYR A 16 12.20 16.80 16.67
N ARG A 17 13.37 17.28 16.19
CA ARG A 17 14.69 16.71 16.58
C ARG A 17 14.95 16.78 18.07
N LYS A 18 14.49 17.83 18.73
CA LYS A 18 14.59 17.93 20.19
C LYS A 18 13.81 16.81 20.87
N ALA A 19 12.58 16.55 20.43
CA ALA A 19 11.74 15.49 20.98
C ALA A 19 12.29 14.08 20.69
N LEU A 20 13.02 13.87 19.58
CA LEU A 20 13.70 12.60 19.30
C LEU A 20 14.87 12.32 20.24
N ASN A 21 15.59 13.38 20.69
CA ASN A 21 16.81 13.26 21.51
C ASN A 21 16.59 13.60 22.99
N SER A 22 15.42 14.07 23.36
CA SER A 22 15.03 14.39 24.73
C SER A 22 13.64 13.83 25.01
N GLU A 23 13.28 13.65 26.28
CA GLU A 23 11.93 13.22 26.68
C GLU A 23 10.88 14.34 26.56
N GLU A 24 11.15 15.38 25.77
CA GLU A 24 10.20 16.47 25.54
C GLU A 24 9.10 16.04 24.57
N ASP A 25 7.86 16.40 24.89
CA ASP A 25 6.72 16.12 24.03
C ASP A 25 6.70 17.07 22.84
N PHE A 26 6.55 16.53 21.65
CA PHE A 26 6.32 17.28 20.42
C PHE A 26 4.85 17.18 20.02
N PHE A 27 4.24 18.27 19.55
CA PHE A 27 2.88 18.21 19.04
C PHE A 27 2.65 19.14 17.86
N ILE A 28 1.68 18.77 17.04
CA ILE A 28 1.14 19.57 15.96
C ILE A 28 -0.36 19.77 16.19
N GLN A 29 -0.89 20.90 15.74
CA GLN A 29 -2.28 21.27 15.99
C GLN A 29 -2.90 21.90 14.74
N PHE A 30 -4.10 21.46 14.38
CA PHE A 30 -4.79 21.90 13.18
C PHE A 30 -6.31 21.79 13.35
N GLN A 31 -7.05 22.46 12.47
CA GLN A 31 -8.51 22.44 12.42
C GLN A 31 -9.04 21.58 11.27
N GLN A 32 -8.29 21.52 10.16
CA GLN A 32 -8.61 20.69 8.99
C GLN A 32 -7.50 19.69 8.69
N PHE A 33 -7.87 18.49 8.28
CA PHE A 33 -6.93 17.47 7.82
C PHE A 33 -6.72 17.59 6.31
N THR A 34 -5.92 18.59 5.93
CA THR A 34 -5.54 18.84 4.54
C THR A 34 -4.45 17.87 4.07
N GLN A 35 -4.25 17.77 2.76
CA GLN A 35 -3.18 16.95 2.16
C GLN A 35 -1.79 17.34 2.69
N ASN A 36 -1.54 18.64 2.94
CA ASN A 36 -0.29 19.11 3.49
C ASN A 36 -0.10 18.62 4.95
N VAL A 37 -1.14 18.74 5.80
CA VAL A 37 -1.12 18.22 7.18
C VAL A 37 -0.86 16.71 7.19
N ASP A 38 -1.55 15.95 6.33
CA ASP A 38 -1.36 14.50 6.15
C ASP A 38 0.10 14.17 5.85
N SER A 39 0.70 14.84 4.85
CA SER A 39 2.10 14.63 4.46
C SER A 39 3.08 14.94 5.58
N GLN A 40 2.87 16.03 6.33
CA GLN A 40 3.73 16.38 7.45
C GLN A 40 3.65 15.36 8.60
N ILE A 41 2.43 14.86 8.89
CA ILE A 41 2.23 13.82 9.92
C ILE A 41 2.94 12.52 9.53
N ILE A 42 2.81 12.09 8.27
CA ILE A 42 3.49 10.89 7.75
C ILE A 42 5.00 11.03 7.92
N LYS A 43 5.57 12.18 7.55
CA LYS A 43 7.01 12.45 7.71
C LYS A 43 7.46 12.38 9.17
N ILE A 44 6.71 12.95 10.07
CA ILE A 44 7.05 12.92 11.50
C ILE A 44 6.97 11.49 12.04
N ILE A 45 5.90 10.75 11.73
CA ILE A 45 5.76 9.34 12.13
C ILE A 45 6.95 8.54 11.59
N HIS A 46 7.30 8.71 10.31
CA HIS A 46 8.44 8.04 9.71
C HIS A 46 9.73 8.29 10.49
N ARG A 47 10.03 9.55 10.82
CA ARG A 47 11.25 9.94 11.56
C ARG A 47 11.30 9.39 12.98
N PHE A 48 10.17 9.37 13.69
CA PHE A 48 10.11 8.74 15.01
C PHE A 48 10.32 7.22 14.92
N LEU A 49 9.69 6.55 13.95
CA LEU A 49 9.83 5.11 13.77
C LEU A 49 11.25 4.72 13.31
N GLU A 50 11.88 5.52 12.45
CA GLU A 50 13.26 5.35 12.01
C GLU A 50 14.23 5.46 13.20
N HIS A 51 14.07 6.49 14.04
CA HIS A 51 14.92 6.73 15.19
C HIS A 51 14.91 5.57 16.21
N TYR A 52 13.76 4.90 16.36
CA TYR A 52 13.59 3.77 17.30
C TYR A 52 13.63 2.38 16.63
N ASP A 53 14.10 2.30 15.38
CA ASP A 53 14.20 1.05 14.60
C ASP A 53 12.84 0.29 14.47
N MET A 54 11.76 1.06 14.26
CA MET A 54 10.39 0.57 14.22
C MET A 54 9.73 0.73 12.85
N LEU A 55 10.51 0.98 11.79
CA LEU A 55 9.98 1.24 10.44
C LEU A 55 9.09 0.12 9.88
N PHE A 56 9.27 -1.11 10.35
CA PHE A 56 8.43 -2.24 9.94
C PHE A 56 6.96 -2.12 10.38
N HIS A 57 6.64 -1.22 11.31
CA HIS A 57 5.27 -0.88 11.71
C HIS A 57 4.72 0.39 11.02
N LYS A 58 5.50 1.02 10.13
CA LYS A 58 5.18 2.33 9.52
C LYS A 58 3.76 2.39 8.97
N ASP A 59 3.42 1.46 8.08
CA ASP A 59 2.13 1.49 7.38
C ASP A 59 0.96 1.27 8.33
N THR A 60 1.11 0.34 9.27
CA THR A 60 0.11 0.07 10.31
C THR A 60 -0.14 1.31 11.15
N ILE A 61 0.93 1.95 11.67
CA ILE A 61 0.82 3.12 12.56
C ILE A 61 0.24 4.32 11.81
N ILE A 62 0.72 4.60 10.59
CA ILE A 62 0.18 5.68 9.76
C ILE A 62 -1.32 5.49 9.52
N SER A 63 -1.75 4.30 9.13
CA SER A 63 -3.16 4.00 8.87
C SER A 63 -4.04 4.22 10.10
N ILE A 64 -3.57 3.78 11.26
CA ILE A 64 -4.30 3.94 12.53
C ILE A 64 -4.39 5.41 12.90
N ILE A 65 -3.30 6.15 12.86
CA ILE A 65 -3.27 7.58 13.23
C ILE A 65 -4.17 8.39 12.30
N LYS A 66 -4.17 8.10 11.00
CA LYS A 66 -5.08 8.76 10.03
C LYS A 66 -6.54 8.49 10.35
N GLU A 67 -6.90 7.27 10.70
CA GLU A 67 -8.27 6.93 11.11
C GLU A 67 -8.67 7.69 12.38
N LEU A 68 -7.77 7.76 13.38
CA LEU A 68 -8.03 8.51 14.61
C LEU A 68 -8.20 10.00 14.35
N ILE A 69 -7.39 10.59 13.47
CA ILE A 69 -7.51 12.00 13.08
C ILE A 69 -8.83 12.24 12.35
N ASN A 70 -9.20 11.38 11.40
CA ASN A 70 -10.46 11.50 10.68
C ASN A 70 -11.67 11.42 11.63
N ASN A 71 -11.63 10.52 12.62
CA ASN A 71 -12.67 10.41 13.63
C ASN A 71 -12.72 11.66 14.53
N ALA A 72 -11.56 12.23 14.85
CA ALA A 72 -11.48 13.47 15.62
C ALA A 72 -12.08 14.67 14.85
N ILE A 73 -11.75 14.82 13.56
CA ILE A 73 -12.33 15.85 12.68
C ILE A 73 -13.85 15.68 12.54
N LYS A 74 -14.32 14.45 12.31
CA LYS A 74 -15.77 14.15 12.23
C LYS A 74 -16.50 14.54 13.54
N ALA A 75 -15.88 14.29 14.70
CA ALA A 75 -16.42 14.68 15.99
C ALA A 75 -16.50 16.21 16.14
N ASN A 76 -15.51 16.95 15.62
CA ASN A 76 -15.51 18.41 15.61
C ASN A 76 -16.59 18.97 14.67
N LEU A 77 -16.70 18.43 13.45
CA LEU A 77 -17.74 18.80 12.49
C LEU A 77 -19.16 18.57 13.06
N LYS A 78 -19.37 17.44 13.74
CA LYS A 78 -20.65 17.15 14.39
C LYS A 78 -21.00 18.22 15.43
N ARG A 79 -20.06 18.62 16.28
CA ARG A 79 -20.31 19.64 17.29
C ARG A 79 -20.57 21.01 16.68
N LEU A 80 -19.81 21.38 15.66
CA LEU A 80 -20.00 22.63 14.94
C LEU A 80 -21.37 22.66 14.26
N TYR A 81 -21.80 21.55 13.66
CA TYR A 81 -23.13 21.41 13.06
C TYR A 81 -24.25 21.59 14.10
N PHE A 82 -24.15 20.91 15.25
CA PHE A 82 -25.16 21.04 16.33
C PHE A 82 -25.25 22.48 16.86
N GLU A 83 -24.12 23.16 17.02
CA GLU A 83 -24.08 24.58 17.41
C GLU A 83 -24.75 25.48 16.37
N SER A 84 -24.41 25.29 15.06
CA SER A 84 -24.99 26.09 13.97
C SER A 84 -26.50 25.85 13.79
N ALA A 85 -26.95 24.62 14.04
CA ALA A 85 -28.36 24.25 13.98
C ALA A 85 -29.17 24.62 15.27
N GLY A 86 -28.51 25.17 16.30
CA GLY A 86 -29.15 25.48 17.58
C GLY A 86 -29.58 24.24 18.36
N LEU A 87 -29.01 23.06 18.09
CA LEU A 87 -29.38 21.80 18.72
C LEU A 87 -28.46 21.49 19.91
N ASN A 88 -29.04 20.96 20.98
CA ASN A 88 -28.24 20.54 22.14
C ASN A 88 -27.77 19.10 21.97
N ILE A 89 -26.47 18.91 21.74
CA ILE A 89 -25.88 17.60 21.55
C ILE A 89 -25.98 16.66 22.77
N ASN A 90 -26.23 17.20 23.96
CA ASN A 90 -26.39 16.43 25.20
C ASN A 90 -27.86 16.01 25.46
N ASP A 91 -28.82 16.54 24.70
CA ASP A 91 -30.23 16.15 24.80
C ASP A 91 -30.55 15.02 23.80
N ASN A 92 -31.10 13.93 24.28
CA ASN A 92 -31.37 12.74 23.45
C ASN A 92 -32.27 13.00 22.24
N THR A 93 -33.27 13.92 22.40
CA THR A 93 -34.23 14.26 21.33
C THR A 93 -33.53 15.09 20.26
N SER A 94 -32.85 16.16 20.68
CA SER A 94 -31.99 17.00 19.78
C SER A 94 -30.92 16.19 19.11
N TYR A 95 -30.28 15.23 19.83
CA TYR A 95 -29.27 14.37 19.27
C TYR A 95 -29.80 13.50 18.12
N ARG A 96 -30.95 12.85 18.30
CA ARG A 96 -31.57 12.04 17.22
C ARG A 96 -31.91 12.89 16.01
N GLN A 97 -32.57 14.01 16.22
CA GLN A 97 -32.95 14.96 15.17
C GLN A 97 -31.72 15.45 14.41
N GLY A 98 -30.68 15.87 15.14
CA GLY A 98 -29.44 16.34 14.51
C GLY A 98 -28.69 15.27 13.74
N MET A 99 -28.69 14.01 14.19
CA MET A 99 -28.01 12.91 13.52
C MET A 99 -28.70 12.44 12.24
N GLU A 100 -30.03 12.58 12.14
CA GLU A 100 -30.80 12.27 10.92
C GLU A 100 -30.36 13.16 9.74
N THR A 101 -30.12 14.45 10.01
CA THR A 101 -29.79 15.45 8.99
C THR A 101 -28.26 15.66 8.82
N PHE A 102 -27.47 15.35 9.85
CA PHE A 102 -26.01 15.57 9.84
C PHE A 102 -25.29 14.88 8.66
N LYS A 103 -25.66 13.63 8.37
CA LYS A 103 -25.03 12.87 7.28
C LYS A 103 -25.28 13.51 5.93
N GLU A 104 -26.55 13.83 5.64
CA GLU A 104 -26.94 14.46 4.38
C GLU A 104 -26.31 15.84 4.23
N THR A 105 -26.35 16.64 5.28
CA THR A 105 -25.86 18.02 5.27
C THR A 105 -24.34 18.09 5.18
N VAL A 106 -23.61 17.22 5.89
CA VAL A 106 -22.14 17.35 6.03
C VAL A 106 -21.35 16.50 5.03
N PHE A 107 -21.89 15.36 4.55
CA PHE A 107 -21.15 14.45 3.69
C PHE A 107 -21.70 14.31 2.27
N GLU A 108 -22.96 14.64 2.04
CA GLU A 108 -23.60 14.46 0.73
C GLU A 108 -23.81 15.78 -0.05
N SER A 109 -23.82 16.95 0.63
CA SER A 109 -23.95 18.24 -0.03
C SER A 109 -22.61 18.72 -0.64
N GLN A 110 -22.66 19.24 -1.88
CA GLN A 110 -21.49 19.78 -2.57
C GLN A 110 -21.00 21.12 -1.98
N ASP A 111 -21.91 21.92 -1.41
CA ASP A 111 -21.62 23.20 -0.73
C ASP A 111 -21.82 23.03 0.77
N ASN A 112 -20.73 22.70 1.47
CA ASN A 112 -20.81 22.38 2.90
C ASN A 112 -20.31 23.54 3.76
N GLU A 113 -21.24 24.40 4.17
CA GLU A 113 -20.95 25.56 5.04
C GLU A 113 -20.28 25.15 6.36
N VAL A 114 -20.59 23.95 6.89
CA VAL A 114 -20.02 23.47 8.15
C VAL A 114 -18.56 23.08 7.97
N ILE A 115 -18.21 22.45 6.83
CA ILE A 115 -16.81 22.11 6.54
C ILE A 115 -15.98 23.39 6.30
N THR A 116 -16.54 24.38 5.61
CA THR A 116 -15.88 25.65 5.36
C THR A 116 -15.76 26.53 6.60
N ALA A 117 -16.64 26.36 7.59
CA ALA A 117 -16.61 27.08 8.85
C ALA A 117 -15.69 26.44 9.92
N LEU A 118 -15.20 25.21 9.71
CA LEU A 118 -14.31 24.53 10.67
C LEU A 118 -12.99 25.30 10.87
N PRO A 119 -12.32 25.81 9.83
CA PRO A 119 -11.24 26.78 10.00
C PRO A 119 -11.78 28.08 10.59
N GLY A 120 -11.21 28.53 11.70
CA GLY A 120 -11.67 29.69 12.45
C GLY A 120 -12.67 29.38 13.56
N SER A 121 -13.13 28.11 13.68
CA SER A 121 -13.91 27.65 14.83
C SER A 121 -13.01 27.47 16.07
N LYS A 122 -13.64 27.26 17.24
CA LYS A 122 -12.89 26.89 18.46
C LYS A 122 -12.37 25.45 18.47
N TYR A 123 -12.82 24.61 17.52
CA TYR A 123 -12.49 23.19 17.48
C TYR A 123 -11.18 22.91 16.78
N MET A 124 -10.36 22.06 17.39
CA MET A 124 -9.05 21.70 16.86
C MET A 124 -8.66 20.28 17.24
N VAL A 125 -7.80 19.68 16.45
CA VAL A 125 -7.15 18.39 16.71
C VAL A 125 -5.68 18.63 16.96
N ARG A 126 -5.15 17.98 17.99
CA ARG A 126 -3.72 17.95 18.30
C ARG A 126 -3.22 16.51 18.15
N VAL A 127 -2.11 16.33 17.43
CA VAL A 127 -1.37 15.08 17.40
C VAL A 127 -0.08 15.29 18.19
N SER A 128 0.11 14.50 19.25
CA SER A 128 1.25 14.62 20.16
C SER A 128 2.11 13.36 20.09
N PHE A 129 3.42 13.55 20.10
CA PHE A 129 4.43 12.50 20.09
C PHE A 129 5.26 12.61 21.35
N SER A 130 5.43 11.51 22.06
CA SER A 130 6.18 11.42 23.31
C SER A 130 6.96 10.13 23.36
N SER A 131 8.22 10.22 23.74
CA SER A 131 9.14 9.09 23.88
C SER A 131 9.52 8.95 25.35
N LYS A 132 8.85 8.03 26.05
CA LYS A 132 9.07 7.80 27.50
C LYS A 132 8.92 6.32 27.82
N ASN A 133 9.64 5.85 28.84
CA ASN A 133 9.52 4.47 29.38
C ASN A 133 9.64 3.38 28.31
N ASP A 134 10.67 3.46 27.46
CA ASP A 134 10.93 2.50 26.38
C ASP A 134 9.74 2.34 25.41
N SER A 135 8.95 3.40 25.21
CA SER A 135 7.80 3.39 24.30
C SER A 135 7.62 4.72 23.56
N LEU A 136 7.13 4.64 22.33
CA LEU A 136 6.62 5.76 21.55
C LEU A 136 5.13 5.90 21.80
N SER A 137 4.72 7.02 22.37
CA SER A 137 3.31 7.39 22.52
C SER A 137 2.90 8.40 21.44
N ILE A 138 1.89 8.04 20.65
CA ILE A 138 1.25 8.96 19.70
C ILE A 138 -0.19 9.17 20.16
N SER A 139 -0.53 10.43 20.44
CA SER A 139 -1.85 10.79 20.97
C SER A 139 -2.60 11.70 20.01
N VAL A 140 -3.85 11.35 19.71
CA VAL A 140 -4.78 12.21 18.95
C VAL A 140 -5.77 12.80 19.94
N ILE A 141 -5.74 14.13 20.06
CA ILE A 141 -6.46 14.87 21.11
C ILE A 141 -7.42 15.87 20.49
N ASN A 142 -8.69 15.78 20.86
CA ASN A 142 -9.70 16.79 20.58
C ASN A 142 -9.86 17.74 21.78
N ASN A 143 -10.00 19.03 21.52
CA ASN A 143 -10.31 20.02 22.54
C ASN A 143 -11.80 20.09 22.90
N ASN A 144 -12.48 18.95 22.87
CA ASN A 144 -13.86 18.78 23.33
C ASN A 144 -14.06 17.39 23.95
N PRO A 145 -14.91 17.26 24.99
CA PRO A 145 -15.18 15.97 25.59
C PRO A 145 -16.07 15.11 24.71
N ILE A 146 -15.76 13.81 24.64
CA ILE A 146 -16.62 12.82 24.01
C ILE A 146 -17.87 12.58 24.87
N LEU A 147 -19.02 12.36 24.22
CA LEU A 147 -20.26 11.99 24.94
C LEU A 147 -20.10 10.61 25.58
N GLU A 148 -20.81 10.40 26.69
CA GLU A 148 -20.74 9.11 27.38
C GLU A 148 -21.28 7.97 26.53
N SER A 149 -22.36 8.22 25.78
CA SER A 149 -22.89 7.27 24.82
C SER A 149 -21.89 6.88 23.71
N GLU A 150 -21.16 7.86 23.19
CA GLU A 150 -20.09 7.64 22.18
C GLU A 150 -18.92 6.85 22.78
N MET A 151 -18.51 7.19 24.01
CA MET A 151 -17.45 6.47 24.73
C MET A 151 -17.82 4.98 24.92
N ASN A 152 -19.06 4.72 25.33
CA ASN A 152 -19.53 3.34 25.52
C ASN A 152 -19.56 2.55 24.22
N LYS A 153 -19.97 3.19 23.10
CA LYS A 153 -19.89 2.58 21.76
C LYS A 153 -18.45 2.23 21.38
N ILE A 154 -17.51 3.14 21.60
CA ILE A 154 -16.07 2.88 21.30
C ILE A 154 -15.55 1.72 22.17
N LYS A 155 -15.81 1.70 23.46
CA LYS A 155 -15.40 0.59 24.34
C LYS A 155 -15.97 -0.75 23.89
N SER A 156 -17.23 -0.79 23.50
CA SER A 156 -17.84 -1.99 22.93
C SER A 156 -17.13 -2.44 21.65
N ARG A 157 -16.81 -1.52 20.72
CA ARG A 157 -16.12 -1.80 19.48
C ARG A 157 -14.69 -2.30 19.72
N VAL A 158 -13.97 -1.70 20.68
CA VAL A 158 -12.62 -2.20 21.08
C VAL A 158 -12.72 -3.64 21.55
N THR A 159 -13.68 -3.97 22.42
CA THR A 159 -13.86 -5.33 22.92
C THR A 159 -14.22 -6.32 21.79
N LYS A 160 -15.06 -5.92 20.85
CA LYS A 160 -15.48 -6.75 19.72
C LYS A 160 -14.33 -6.98 18.74
N ALA A 161 -13.56 -5.92 18.39
CA ALA A 161 -12.47 -6.00 17.43
C ALA A 161 -11.42 -7.08 17.78
N TYR A 162 -11.13 -7.25 19.06
CA TYR A 162 -10.21 -8.30 19.52
C TYR A 162 -10.79 -9.70 19.49
N LYS A 163 -12.14 -9.85 19.40
CA LYS A 163 -12.81 -11.16 19.28
C LYS A 163 -12.93 -11.64 17.85
N TYR A 164 -13.06 -10.73 16.87
CA TYR A 164 -13.21 -11.11 15.47
C TYR A 164 -12.00 -11.90 14.99
N GLN A 165 -12.27 -12.94 14.22
CA GLN A 165 -11.25 -13.77 13.57
C GLN A 165 -10.83 -13.15 12.23
N ASP A 166 -11.80 -12.65 11.48
CA ASP A 166 -11.57 -11.98 10.22
C ASP A 166 -12.45 -10.71 10.08
N ILE A 167 -12.18 -9.95 9.03
CA ILE A 167 -12.85 -8.67 8.78
C ILE A 167 -14.30 -8.85 8.30
N SER A 168 -14.64 -10.02 7.76
CA SER A 168 -16.01 -10.29 7.28
C SER A 168 -16.99 -10.34 8.45
N GLU A 169 -16.57 -10.94 9.58
CA GLU A 169 -17.34 -10.92 10.84
C GLU A 169 -17.56 -9.48 11.32
N ALA A 170 -16.49 -8.66 11.30
CA ALA A 170 -16.57 -7.27 11.69
C ALA A 170 -17.50 -6.46 10.78
N PHE A 171 -17.46 -6.72 9.47
CA PHE A 171 -18.26 -6.02 8.48
C PHE A 171 -19.76 -6.32 8.62
N ILE A 172 -20.14 -7.58 8.86
CA ILE A 172 -21.52 -7.99 9.08
C ILE A 172 -22.09 -7.29 10.33
N ASP A 173 -21.31 -7.29 11.43
CA ASP A 173 -21.74 -6.68 12.70
C ASP A 173 -21.89 -5.15 12.63
N VAL A 174 -21.16 -4.48 11.73
CA VAL A 174 -21.21 -3.02 11.53
C VAL A 174 -22.30 -2.59 10.53
N LEU A 175 -22.67 -3.44 9.56
CA LEU A 175 -23.77 -3.14 8.63
C LEU A 175 -25.11 -2.98 9.33
N ASP A 176 -25.31 -3.64 10.47
CA ASP A 176 -26.51 -3.50 11.31
C ASP A 176 -26.53 -2.19 12.12
N ASP A 177 -25.39 -1.45 12.19
CA ASP A 177 -25.30 -0.21 12.95
C ASP A 177 -25.57 0.99 12.02
N SER A 178 -26.70 1.66 12.21
CA SER A 178 -27.22 2.76 11.36
C SER A 178 -26.28 3.96 11.17
N GLU A 179 -25.18 4.04 11.92
CA GLU A 179 -24.25 5.17 11.89
C GLU A 179 -23.07 4.99 10.90
N GLY A 180 -22.81 3.79 10.36
CA GLY A 180 -21.74 3.54 9.37
C GLY A 180 -20.31 3.92 9.83
N ALA A 181 -20.17 4.46 11.03
CA ALA A 181 -19.00 5.16 11.57
C ALA A 181 -18.15 4.29 12.51
N GLY A 182 -18.07 2.97 12.30
CA GLY A 182 -17.36 2.10 13.24
C GLY A 182 -16.35 1.16 12.63
N LEU A 183 -16.45 0.93 11.33
CA LEU A 183 -15.59 -0.03 10.63
C LEU A 183 -14.12 0.40 10.66
N GLY A 184 -13.82 1.67 10.45
CA GLY A 184 -12.46 2.17 10.44
C GLY A 184 -11.71 1.95 11.77
N LEU A 185 -12.38 2.21 12.90
CA LEU A 185 -11.78 1.95 14.21
C LEU A 185 -11.58 0.44 14.45
N ILE A 186 -12.55 -0.40 14.07
CA ILE A 186 -12.41 -1.85 14.20
C ILE A 186 -11.26 -2.35 13.33
N MET A 187 -11.15 -1.88 12.09
CA MET A 187 -10.04 -2.19 11.19
C MET A 187 -8.69 -1.78 11.79
N ALA A 188 -8.59 -0.56 12.32
CA ALA A 188 -7.39 -0.07 12.99
C ALA A 188 -6.98 -0.98 14.18
N LEU A 189 -7.94 -1.40 14.99
CA LEU A 189 -7.69 -2.31 16.12
C LEU A 189 -7.32 -3.73 15.66
N MET A 190 -7.92 -4.23 14.59
CA MET A 190 -7.55 -5.52 14.00
C MET A 190 -6.14 -5.46 13.40
N LEU A 191 -5.75 -4.33 12.79
CA LEU A 191 -4.36 -4.10 12.35
C LEU A 191 -3.39 -4.20 13.51
N LEU A 192 -3.67 -3.53 14.64
CA LEU A 192 -2.83 -3.63 15.84
C LEU A 192 -2.70 -5.07 16.32
N LYS A 193 -3.83 -5.78 16.46
CA LYS A 193 -3.87 -7.17 16.85
C LYS A 193 -3.03 -8.05 15.93
N ASN A 194 -3.22 -7.93 14.61
CA ASN A 194 -2.53 -8.74 13.60
C ASN A 194 -1.04 -8.38 13.47
N SER A 195 -0.66 -7.14 13.80
CA SER A 195 0.73 -6.73 13.90
C SER A 195 1.41 -7.16 15.23
N GLY A 196 0.72 -7.95 16.07
CA GLY A 196 1.26 -8.48 17.32
C GLY A 196 1.26 -7.51 18.49
N PHE A 197 0.61 -6.35 18.35
CA PHE A 197 0.50 -5.41 19.46
C PHE A 197 -0.50 -5.88 20.52
N PRO A 198 -0.18 -5.76 21.82
CA PRO A 198 -1.11 -6.11 22.87
C PRO A 198 -2.27 -5.09 22.95
N GLN A 199 -3.39 -5.51 23.50
CA GLN A 199 -4.61 -4.68 23.58
C GLN A 199 -4.42 -3.35 24.33
N ASN A 200 -3.52 -3.31 25.29
CA ASN A 200 -3.24 -2.12 26.11
C ASN A 200 -2.46 -1.02 25.37
N VAL A 201 -1.98 -1.27 24.14
CA VAL A 201 -1.35 -0.25 23.30
C VAL A 201 -2.33 0.86 22.93
N PHE A 202 -3.63 0.52 22.78
CA PHE A 202 -4.69 1.47 22.45
C PHE A 202 -5.47 1.85 23.72
N THR A 203 -5.52 3.13 24.03
CA THR A 203 -6.30 3.64 25.16
C THR A 203 -7.07 4.90 24.76
N ILE A 204 -8.26 5.09 25.36
CA ILE A 204 -9.05 6.29 25.21
C ILE A 204 -9.37 6.87 26.58
N SER A 205 -9.18 8.19 26.72
CA SER A 205 -9.48 8.93 27.94
C SER A 205 -10.25 10.21 27.64
N ARG A 206 -11.03 10.67 28.59
CA ARG A 206 -11.70 11.98 28.54
C ARG A 206 -11.59 12.71 29.87
N ASN A 207 -11.63 14.02 29.80
CA ASN A 207 -11.92 14.89 30.95
C ASN A 207 -13.00 15.91 30.54
N ASP A 208 -13.22 16.94 31.36
CA ASP A 208 -14.29 17.93 31.13
C ASP A 208 -14.04 18.81 29.88
N THR A 209 -12.81 18.85 29.34
CA THR A 209 -12.43 19.77 28.27
C THR A 209 -11.89 19.08 27.03
N LEU A 210 -11.46 17.83 27.12
CA LEU A 210 -10.81 17.15 26.00
C LEU A 210 -11.08 15.64 25.97
N THR A 211 -10.89 15.08 24.78
CA THR A 211 -10.82 13.64 24.52
C THR A 211 -9.44 13.31 23.96
N SER A 212 -8.79 12.28 24.50
CA SER A 212 -7.49 11.79 24.01
C SER A 212 -7.58 10.29 23.66
N VAL A 213 -7.13 9.96 22.48
CA VAL A 213 -6.89 8.57 22.05
C VAL A 213 -5.38 8.39 21.94
N ASN A 214 -4.84 7.43 22.69
CA ASN A 214 -3.39 7.22 22.80
C ASN A 214 -3.02 5.85 22.24
N LEU A 215 -1.96 5.86 21.45
CA LEU A 215 -1.30 4.67 20.92
C LEU A 215 0.11 4.62 21.56
N CYS A 216 0.32 3.71 22.53
CA CYS A 216 1.58 3.58 23.27
C CYS A 216 2.33 2.33 22.78
N ILE A 217 3.33 2.51 21.95
CA ILE A 217 4.04 1.47 21.22
C ILE A 217 5.38 1.19 21.89
N PRO A 218 5.59 0.00 22.48
CA PRO A 218 6.89 -0.36 23.06
C PRO A 218 7.98 -0.44 22.00
N TYR A 219 9.20 0.04 22.25
CA TYR A 219 10.33 -0.09 21.31
C TYR A 219 10.73 -1.53 21.05
N LYS A 220 10.66 -2.37 22.09
CA LYS A 220 10.90 -3.81 21.99
C LYS A 220 9.58 -4.54 21.73
N VAL A 221 8.93 -4.22 20.65
CA VAL A 221 7.96 -5.15 20.10
C VAL A 221 8.80 -6.27 19.49
N MET A 222 8.69 -7.49 20.02
CA MET A 222 9.16 -8.65 19.26
C MET A 222 8.50 -8.49 17.89
N THR A 223 9.33 -8.44 16.84
CA THR A 223 8.81 -8.63 15.49
C THR A 223 7.86 -9.80 15.60
N PRO A 224 6.56 -9.63 15.39
CA PRO A 224 5.77 -10.82 15.26
C PRO A 224 6.48 -11.57 14.13
N GLU A 225 6.96 -12.77 14.37
CA GLU A 225 6.84 -13.76 13.33
C GLU A 225 5.37 -13.68 13.02
N ILE A 226 5.05 -12.94 11.98
CA ILE A 226 3.69 -12.80 11.49
C ILE A 226 3.37 -14.24 11.11
N HIS A 227 2.83 -14.99 12.07
CA HIS A 227 2.17 -16.24 11.81
C HIS A 227 0.94 -15.84 11.02
N PHE A 228 1.20 -15.56 9.73
CA PHE A 228 0.15 -15.51 8.77
C PHE A 228 -0.61 -16.80 8.96
N LYS A 229 -1.81 -16.73 9.52
CA LYS A 229 -2.79 -17.79 9.38
C LYS A 229 -3.16 -17.79 7.90
N VAL A 230 -2.22 -18.30 7.08
CA VAL A 230 -2.51 -18.62 5.70
C VAL A 230 -3.65 -19.60 5.79
N THR A 231 -4.82 -19.21 5.33
CA THR A 231 -5.97 -20.10 5.39
C THR A 231 -5.62 -21.40 4.70
N GLU A 232 -6.15 -22.53 5.16
CA GLU A 232 -5.91 -23.84 4.53
C GLU A 232 -6.20 -23.80 3.02
N GLU A 233 -7.14 -22.94 2.59
CA GLU A 233 -7.46 -22.71 1.18
C GLU A 233 -6.30 -22.10 0.38
N ILE A 234 -5.60 -21.12 0.95
CA ILE A 234 -4.46 -20.47 0.26
C ILE A 234 -3.30 -21.46 0.15
N LEU A 235 -3.03 -22.23 1.23
CA LEU A 235 -2.00 -23.27 1.20
C LEU A 235 -2.31 -24.32 0.14
N LYS A 236 -3.54 -24.82 0.12
CA LYS A 236 -4.00 -25.79 -0.86
C LYS A 236 -3.90 -25.22 -2.28
N GLU A 237 -4.31 -23.96 -2.48
CA GLU A 237 -4.21 -23.30 -3.78
C GLU A 237 -2.75 -23.19 -4.25
N ILE A 238 -1.82 -22.83 -3.35
CA ILE A 238 -0.38 -22.81 -3.67
C ILE A 238 0.11 -24.21 -4.04
N GLU A 239 -0.28 -25.23 -3.29
CA GLU A 239 0.10 -26.64 -3.59
C GLU A 239 -0.41 -27.09 -4.95
N GLU A 240 -1.60 -26.67 -5.36
CA GLU A 240 -2.24 -27.05 -6.61
C GLU A 240 -1.76 -26.24 -7.83
N ILE A 241 -1.04 -25.13 -7.68
CA ILE A 241 -0.49 -24.37 -8.81
C ILE A 241 0.43 -25.26 -9.64
N PRO A 242 0.18 -25.44 -10.94
CA PRO A 242 1.02 -26.29 -11.78
C PRO A 242 2.46 -25.80 -11.89
N ALA A 243 3.38 -26.73 -12.11
CA ALA A 243 4.75 -26.38 -12.47
C ALA A 243 4.81 -25.65 -13.83
N LEU A 244 5.91 -24.94 -14.08
CA LEU A 244 6.14 -24.36 -15.41
C LEU A 244 6.16 -25.45 -16.48
N PRO A 245 5.63 -25.19 -17.69
CA PRO A 245 5.58 -26.15 -18.79
C PRO A 245 6.94 -26.76 -19.12
N ASP A 246 6.98 -28.05 -19.43
CA ASP A 246 8.22 -28.79 -19.61
C ASP A 246 9.04 -28.27 -20.80
N ASN A 247 8.39 -27.87 -21.91
CA ASN A 247 9.07 -27.25 -23.02
C ASN A 247 9.85 -25.96 -22.62
N ILE A 248 9.34 -25.21 -21.65
CA ILE A 248 10.02 -24.02 -21.12
C ILE A 248 11.20 -24.42 -20.25
N LYS A 249 11.06 -25.47 -19.44
CA LYS A 249 12.16 -26.00 -18.62
C LYS A 249 13.30 -26.51 -19.51
N GLU A 250 12.97 -27.24 -20.57
CA GLU A 250 13.96 -27.77 -21.53
C GLU A 250 14.74 -26.63 -22.20
N ILE A 251 14.04 -25.61 -22.71
CA ILE A 251 14.71 -24.45 -23.35
C ILE A 251 15.60 -23.71 -22.33
N ARG A 252 15.14 -23.57 -21.07
CA ARG A 252 15.96 -22.95 -20.02
C ARG A 252 17.21 -23.77 -19.68
N MET A 253 17.16 -25.11 -19.78
CA MET A 253 18.37 -25.95 -19.65
C MET A 253 19.34 -25.69 -20.79
N LEU A 254 18.88 -25.60 -22.04
CA LEU A 254 19.71 -25.23 -23.18
C LEU A 254 20.35 -23.84 -22.99
N ILE A 255 19.61 -22.86 -22.46
CA ILE A 255 20.13 -21.52 -22.19
C ILE A 255 21.22 -21.52 -21.11
N LYS A 256 21.19 -22.44 -20.17
CA LYS A 256 22.20 -22.56 -19.10
C LYS A 256 23.44 -23.28 -19.55
N ASP A 257 23.39 -24.04 -20.64
CA ASP A 257 24.52 -24.75 -21.18
C ASP A 257 25.41 -23.79 -22.02
N PRO A 258 26.67 -23.55 -21.61
CA PRO A 258 27.57 -22.65 -22.31
C PRO A 258 27.92 -23.09 -23.75
N GLU A 259 27.78 -24.37 -24.05
CA GLU A 259 28.06 -24.94 -25.36
C GLU A 259 26.84 -24.83 -26.32
N SER A 260 25.65 -24.47 -25.81
CA SER A 260 24.47 -24.33 -26.64
C SER A 260 24.56 -23.15 -27.59
N ALA A 261 24.39 -23.41 -28.88
CA ALA A 261 24.41 -22.36 -29.89
C ALA A 261 23.10 -21.53 -29.84
N ILE A 262 23.20 -20.21 -30.05
CA ILE A 262 22.05 -19.28 -30.14
C ILE A 262 20.97 -19.80 -31.11
N LYS A 263 21.40 -20.41 -32.23
CA LYS A 263 20.51 -21.00 -33.23
C LYS A 263 19.67 -22.19 -32.69
N GLU A 264 20.27 -22.99 -31.79
CA GLU A 264 19.55 -24.11 -31.18
C GLU A 264 18.45 -23.64 -30.25
N ILE A 265 18.72 -22.59 -29.45
CA ILE A 265 17.74 -21.93 -28.57
C ILE A 265 16.59 -21.36 -29.42
N ALA A 266 16.92 -20.60 -30.47
CA ALA A 266 15.92 -20.04 -31.37
C ALA A 266 15.07 -21.11 -32.05
N LYS A 267 15.71 -22.20 -32.53
CA LYS A 267 15.02 -23.34 -33.15
C LYS A 267 14.10 -24.07 -32.15
N SER A 268 14.55 -24.21 -30.90
CA SER A 268 13.75 -24.86 -29.85
C SER A 268 12.50 -24.05 -29.51
N ILE A 269 12.63 -22.71 -29.42
CA ILE A 269 11.49 -21.81 -29.24
C ILE A 269 10.53 -21.90 -30.43
N SER A 270 11.04 -21.86 -31.65
CA SER A 270 10.24 -21.86 -32.90
C SER A 270 9.47 -23.15 -33.14
N ARG A 271 9.77 -24.25 -32.42
CA ARG A 271 8.98 -25.50 -32.47
C ARG A 271 7.60 -25.37 -31.84
N ASP A 272 7.39 -24.41 -30.94
CA ASP A 272 6.08 -24.12 -30.35
C ASP A 272 5.56 -22.75 -30.88
N PRO A 273 4.59 -22.77 -31.83
CA PRO A 273 4.06 -21.52 -32.40
C PRO A 273 3.40 -20.61 -31.36
N GLY A 274 2.76 -21.17 -30.31
CA GLY A 274 2.14 -20.40 -29.25
C GLY A 274 3.16 -19.69 -28.36
N LEU A 275 4.25 -20.40 -28.04
CA LEU A 275 5.38 -19.85 -27.30
C LEU A 275 6.09 -18.75 -28.12
N THR A 276 6.34 -19.02 -29.40
CA THR A 276 6.90 -18.06 -30.35
C THR A 276 6.08 -16.78 -30.40
N ALA A 277 4.76 -16.89 -30.64
CA ALA A 277 3.88 -15.73 -30.70
C ALA A 277 3.88 -14.92 -29.38
N SER A 278 3.88 -15.61 -28.25
CA SER A 278 3.87 -14.97 -26.93
C SER A 278 5.18 -14.25 -26.65
N ILE A 279 6.34 -14.87 -26.93
CA ILE A 279 7.66 -14.23 -26.79
C ILE A 279 7.78 -13.02 -27.73
N MET A 280 7.36 -13.17 -28.99
CA MET A 280 7.41 -12.05 -29.94
C MET A 280 6.50 -10.89 -29.53
N LYS A 281 5.32 -11.19 -29.00
CA LYS A 281 4.42 -10.18 -28.42
C LYS A 281 5.09 -9.43 -27.26
N LEU A 282 5.71 -10.15 -26.33
CA LEU A 282 6.42 -9.56 -25.20
C LEU A 282 7.65 -8.77 -25.66
N ALA A 283 8.46 -9.32 -26.53
CA ALA A 283 9.65 -8.68 -27.08
C ALA A 283 9.34 -7.36 -27.80
N ASN A 284 8.20 -7.28 -28.47
CA ASN A 284 7.75 -6.07 -29.16
C ASN A 284 6.95 -5.10 -28.26
N SER A 285 6.35 -5.58 -27.15
CA SER A 285 5.51 -4.75 -26.30
C SER A 285 6.28 -4.06 -25.19
N ALA A 286 7.31 -4.67 -24.68
CA ALA A 286 7.87 -4.33 -23.40
C ALA A 286 9.33 -3.89 -23.49
N GLY A 287 9.59 -2.62 -23.32
CA GLY A 287 10.85 -2.10 -22.83
C GLY A 287 12.16 -2.49 -23.52
N TYR A 288 12.17 -3.53 -24.33
CA TYR A 288 13.29 -3.82 -25.19
C TYR A 288 13.31 -2.77 -26.30
N VAL A 289 14.06 -1.71 -26.05
CA VAL A 289 14.13 -0.56 -26.95
C VAL A 289 14.84 -0.97 -28.22
N THR A 290 14.09 -1.50 -29.17
CA THR A 290 14.55 -1.62 -30.55
C THR A 290 13.94 -0.49 -31.36
N MET A 291 14.74 0.14 -32.19
CA MET A 291 14.23 1.14 -33.15
C MET A 291 13.36 0.50 -34.22
N LYS A 292 13.29 -0.83 -34.28
CA LYS A 292 12.59 -1.61 -35.28
C LYS A 292 11.79 -2.73 -34.61
N ARG A 293 10.59 -2.98 -35.10
CA ARG A 293 9.78 -4.15 -34.71
C ARG A 293 10.52 -5.44 -35.07
N LEU A 294 10.58 -6.36 -34.10
CA LEU A 294 11.17 -7.68 -34.30
C LEU A 294 10.19 -8.59 -35.05
N GLU A 295 10.63 -9.27 -36.07
CA GLU A 295 9.79 -10.13 -36.91
C GLU A 295 10.03 -11.63 -36.67
N THR A 296 11.23 -12.00 -36.19
CA THR A 296 11.60 -13.40 -35.99
C THR A 296 12.24 -13.64 -34.62
N ILE A 297 12.18 -14.90 -34.15
CA ILE A 297 12.87 -15.31 -32.90
C ILE A 297 14.38 -15.18 -33.04
N ASP A 298 14.93 -15.50 -34.21
CA ASP A 298 16.38 -15.32 -34.45
C ASP A 298 16.82 -13.86 -34.28
N GLU A 299 16.03 -12.93 -34.80
CA GLU A 299 16.25 -11.49 -34.62
C GLU A 299 16.08 -11.08 -33.15
N ALA A 300 15.03 -11.58 -32.46
CA ALA A 300 14.82 -11.33 -31.04
C ALA A 300 15.98 -11.82 -30.19
N VAL A 301 16.48 -13.03 -30.40
CA VAL A 301 17.62 -13.59 -29.66
C VAL A 301 18.90 -12.77 -29.89
N LYS A 302 19.14 -12.30 -31.13
CA LYS A 302 20.29 -11.46 -31.43
C LYS A 302 20.27 -10.08 -30.79
N ILE A 303 19.07 -9.45 -30.75
CA ILE A 303 18.92 -8.06 -30.30
C ILE A 303 18.73 -8.00 -28.77
N ILE A 304 17.90 -8.88 -28.23
CA ILE A 304 17.58 -8.94 -26.80
C ILE A 304 18.67 -9.70 -26.02
N GLY A 305 19.32 -10.62 -26.68
CA GLY A 305 20.31 -11.51 -26.07
C GLY A 305 19.68 -12.70 -25.33
N ILE A 306 20.51 -13.68 -25.00
CA ILE A 306 20.09 -14.93 -24.36
C ILE A 306 19.41 -14.69 -23.00
N LYS A 307 19.93 -13.74 -22.22
CA LYS A 307 19.37 -13.42 -20.89
C LYS A 307 17.96 -12.83 -20.98
N GLY A 308 17.77 -11.88 -21.89
CA GLY A 308 16.45 -11.29 -22.11
C GLY A 308 15.47 -12.33 -22.66
N ILE A 309 15.88 -13.22 -23.55
CA ILE A 309 15.04 -14.33 -24.02
C ILE A 309 14.67 -15.28 -22.87
N ASN A 310 15.60 -15.61 -21.97
CA ASN A 310 15.29 -16.40 -20.77
C ASN A 310 14.22 -15.71 -19.90
N THR A 311 14.32 -14.40 -19.73
CA THR A 311 13.34 -13.58 -19.00
C THR A 311 11.95 -13.68 -19.66
N LEU A 312 11.87 -13.53 -20.98
CA LEU A 312 10.61 -13.63 -21.72
C LEU A 312 10.03 -15.06 -21.73
N LEU A 313 10.87 -16.08 -21.75
CA LEU A 313 10.46 -17.48 -21.59
C LEU A 313 9.80 -17.73 -20.23
N ILE A 314 10.42 -17.25 -19.16
CA ILE A 314 9.87 -17.38 -17.81
C ILE A 314 8.51 -16.64 -17.73
N ALA A 315 8.48 -15.38 -18.18
CA ALA A 315 7.27 -14.56 -18.19
C ALA A 315 6.12 -15.25 -18.94
N THR A 316 6.40 -15.80 -20.14
CA THR A 316 5.43 -16.53 -20.94
C THR A 316 4.96 -17.82 -20.24
N GLY A 317 5.88 -18.56 -19.59
CA GLY A 317 5.55 -19.77 -18.87
C GLY A 317 4.63 -19.51 -17.67
N VAL A 318 4.96 -18.51 -16.87
CA VAL A 318 4.13 -18.09 -15.76
C VAL A 318 2.76 -17.62 -16.24
N GLN A 319 2.73 -16.78 -17.27
CA GLN A 319 1.48 -16.31 -17.86
C GLN A 319 0.59 -17.46 -18.34
N LYS A 320 1.16 -18.46 -19.03
CA LYS A 320 0.43 -19.63 -19.53
C LYS A 320 -0.18 -20.44 -18.39
N VAL A 321 0.58 -20.71 -17.33
CA VAL A 321 0.10 -21.42 -16.13
C VAL A 321 -1.06 -20.67 -15.50
N VAL A 322 -0.86 -19.38 -15.26
CA VAL A 322 -1.83 -18.52 -14.57
C VAL A 322 -3.11 -18.35 -15.41
N GLN A 323 -3.01 -18.10 -16.73
CA GLN A 323 -4.19 -17.95 -17.59
C GLN A 323 -4.97 -19.25 -17.76
N THR A 324 -4.32 -20.40 -17.70
CA THR A 324 -5.00 -21.70 -17.80
C THR A 324 -5.83 -21.99 -16.55
N ARG A 325 -5.29 -21.68 -15.35
CA ARG A 325 -5.96 -21.96 -14.08
C ARG A 325 -6.91 -20.85 -13.66
N TYR A 326 -6.51 -19.57 -13.85
CA TYR A 326 -7.22 -18.38 -13.37
C TYR A 326 -7.72 -17.56 -14.55
N LYS A 327 -8.86 -17.92 -15.10
CA LYS A 327 -9.47 -17.20 -16.23
C LYS A 327 -9.88 -15.79 -15.81
N ARG A 328 -9.39 -14.75 -16.50
CA ARG A 328 -9.79 -13.34 -16.45
C ARG A 328 -9.10 -12.44 -15.43
N TYR A 329 -7.93 -11.92 -15.76
CA TYR A 329 -7.42 -10.70 -15.08
C TYR A 329 -6.54 -9.88 -16.03
N GLU A 330 -7.09 -9.52 -17.20
CA GLU A 330 -6.38 -8.71 -18.20
C GLU A 330 -5.92 -7.37 -17.63
N SER A 331 -6.70 -6.76 -16.72
CA SER A 331 -6.33 -5.49 -16.09
C SER A 331 -5.05 -5.60 -15.25
N VAL A 332 -4.90 -6.67 -14.47
CA VAL A 332 -3.69 -6.89 -13.65
C VAL A 332 -2.48 -7.08 -14.56
N TRP A 333 -2.61 -7.83 -15.65
CA TRP A 333 -1.52 -8.00 -16.61
C TRP A 333 -1.15 -6.70 -17.32
N ASN A 334 -2.13 -5.86 -17.68
CA ASN A 334 -1.87 -4.56 -18.30
C ASN A 334 -1.07 -3.63 -17.38
N ASP A 335 -1.43 -3.57 -16.09
CA ASP A 335 -0.68 -2.81 -15.10
C ASP A 335 0.73 -3.41 -14.90
N SER A 336 0.85 -4.75 -14.85
CA SER A 336 2.13 -5.45 -14.74
C SER A 336 3.06 -5.19 -15.94
N TYR A 337 2.54 -5.17 -17.17
CA TYR A 337 3.33 -4.81 -18.36
C TYR A 337 3.81 -3.36 -18.30
N LYS A 338 2.95 -2.44 -17.92
CA LYS A 338 3.31 -1.03 -17.77
C LYS A 338 4.37 -0.82 -16.70
N ARG A 339 4.19 -1.47 -15.54
CA ARG A 339 5.16 -1.47 -14.44
C ARG A 339 6.52 -2.01 -14.90
N ALA A 340 6.54 -3.16 -15.58
CA ALA A 340 7.78 -3.75 -16.09
C ALA A 340 8.50 -2.82 -17.07
N PHE A 341 7.74 -2.15 -17.94
CA PHE A 341 8.28 -1.16 -18.87
C PHE A 341 8.88 0.05 -18.13
N TYR A 342 8.16 0.63 -17.18
CA TYR A 342 8.68 1.74 -16.37
C TYR A 342 9.92 1.33 -15.59
N ALA A 343 9.88 0.17 -14.93
CA ALA A 343 11.01 -0.35 -14.17
C ALA A 343 12.26 -0.51 -15.01
N GLN A 344 12.13 -1.01 -16.23
CA GLN A 344 13.27 -1.14 -17.15
C GLN A 344 13.82 0.21 -17.60
N LEU A 345 13.00 1.23 -17.80
CA LEU A 345 13.47 2.58 -18.11
C LEU A 345 14.11 3.26 -16.91
N ILE A 346 13.60 3.03 -15.71
CA ILE A 346 14.16 3.56 -14.47
C ILE A 346 15.57 3.03 -14.21
N THR A 347 15.87 1.76 -14.54
CA THR A 347 17.23 1.20 -14.39
C THR A 347 18.28 1.98 -15.15
N LYS A 348 17.93 2.62 -16.26
CA LYS A 348 18.87 3.45 -17.02
C LYS A 348 19.30 4.69 -16.25
N ARG A 349 18.51 5.15 -15.26
CA ARG A 349 18.82 6.31 -14.43
C ARG A 349 19.90 6.01 -13.39
N ILE A 350 20.03 4.77 -12.96
CA ILE A 350 21.03 4.34 -11.97
C ILE A 350 22.35 3.87 -12.60
N ASN A 351 22.54 4.07 -13.90
CA ASN A 351 23.75 3.69 -14.65
C ASN A 351 24.19 2.21 -14.48
N GLU A 352 23.26 1.32 -14.16
CA GLU A 352 23.56 -0.08 -14.00
C GLU A 352 23.47 -0.89 -15.30
N SER A 353 24.22 -1.97 -15.33
CA SER A 353 24.40 -2.83 -16.50
C SER A 353 23.09 -3.49 -16.98
N SER A 354 23.05 -3.92 -18.23
CA SER A 354 21.96 -4.70 -18.84
C SER A 354 21.47 -5.92 -18.02
N LYS A 355 22.32 -6.43 -17.11
CA LYS A 355 21.96 -7.55 -16.21
C LYS A 355 20.82 -7.19 -15.24
N LEU A 356 20.85 -5.98 -14.68
CA LEU A 356 19.81 -5.52 -13.76
C LEU A 356 18.50 -5.29 -14.50
N GLY A 357 18.56 -4.77 -15.74
CA GLY A 357 17.38 -4.49 -16.54
C GLY A 357 16.48 -5.71 -16.79
N ASP A 358 17.08 -6.87 -17.08
CA ASP A 358 16.33 -8.11 -17.29
C ASP A 358 15.68 -8.64 -15.99
N GLN A 359 16.41 -8.56 -14.87
CA GLN A 359 15.90 -8.97 -13.56
C GLN A 359 14.76 -8.06 -13.09
N VAL A 360 14.94 -6.75 -13.22
CA VAL A 360 13.94 -5.75 -12.87
C VAL A 360 12.68 -5.94 -13.69
N TYR A 361 12.80 -6.15 -15.00
CA TYR A 361 11.66 -6.40 -15.87
C TYR A 361 10.82 -7.58 -15.39
N LEU A 362 11.46 -8.74 -15.14
CA LEU A 362 10.76 -9.93 -14.67
C LEU A 362 10.11 -9.72 -13.29
N SER A 363 10.85 -9.11 -12.36
CA SER A 363 10.35 -8.85 -11.01
C SER A 363 9.14 -7.91 -11.05
N ALA A 364 9.20 -6.83 -11.82
CA ALA A 364 8.11 -5.89 -11.97
C ALA A 364 6.89 -6.50 -12.68
N LEU A 365 7.12 -7.39 -13.66
CA LEU A 365 6.05 -8.09 -14.34
C LEU A 365 5.31 -9.08 -13.44
N LEU A 366 6.04 -9.74 -12.52
CA LEU A 366 5.48 -10.76 -11.64
C LEU A 366 5.11 -10.23 -10.25
N ALA A 367 5.34 -8.97 -9.95
CA ALA A 367 5.09 -8.37 -8.64
C ALA A 367 3.67 -8.65 -8.13
N ASP A 368 2.67 -8.53 -8.99
CA ASP A 368 1.25 -8.76 -8.68
C ASP A 368 0.76 -10.20 -8.95
N ILE A 369 1.66 -11.18 -9.13
CA ILE A 369 1.23 -12.57 -9.43
C ILE A 369 0.32 -13.13 -8.33
N GLY A 370 0.60 -12.83 -7.08
CA GLY A 370 -0.23 -13.24 -5.95
C GLY A 370 -1.62 -12.62 -5.96
N LYS A 371 -1.78 -11.42 -6.51
CA LYS A 371 -3.08 -10.74 -6.67
C LYS A 371 -4.03 -11.52 -7.57
N ILE A 372 -3.49 -12.12 -8.64
CA ILE A 372 -4.28 -12.96 -9.56
C ILE A 372 -4.81 -14.18 -8.82
N VAL A 373 -3.99 -14.81 -7.98
CA VAL A 373 -4.39 -15.96 -7.16
C VAL A 373 -5.42 -15.55 -6.12
N MET A 374 -5.19 -14.46 -5.40
CA MET A 374 -6.17 -13.93 -4.43
C MET A 374 -7.53 -13.65 -5.06
N LEU A 375 -7.55 -13.02 -6.23
CA LEU A 375 -8.79 -12.73 -6.94
C LEU A 375 -9.55 -13.98 -7.37
N SER A 376 -8.93 -15.16 -7.38
CA SER A 376 -9.54 -16.45 -7.69
C SER A 376 -10.13 -17.19 -6.48
N LEU A 377 -9.82 -16.72 -5.27
CA LEU A 377 -10.38 -17.27 -4.03
C LEU A 377 -11.89 -16.98 -3.93
N LYS A 378 -12.55 -17.55 -2.93
CA LYS A 378 -14.01 -17.46 -2.78
C LYS A 378 -14.54 -16.04 -2.92
N SER A 379 -15.66 -15.93 -3.64
CA SER A 379 -16.27 -14.66 -4.04
C SER A 379 -16.63 -13.74 -2.85
N GLU A 380 -16.99 -14.27 -1.69
CA GLU A 380 -17.40 -13.50 -0.51
C GLU A 380 -16.27 -12.68 0.10
N VAL A 381 -15.09 -13.26 0.21
CA VAL A 381 -13.90 -12.55 0.72
C VAL A 381 -13.48 -11.43 -0.22
N ILE A 382 -13.51 -11.71 -1.54
CA ILE A 382 -13.16 -10.71 -2.56
C ILE A 382 -14.17 -9.58 -2.62
N GLU A 383 -15.46 -9.88 -2.50
CA GLU A 383 -16.50 -8.86 -2.41
C GLU A 383 -16.31 -7.96 -1.18
N THR A 384 -15.90 -8.55 -0.06
CA THR A 384 -15.59 -7.80 1.17
C THR A 384 -14.38 -6.89 0.95
N ILE A 385 -13.28 -7.39 0.38
CA ILE A 385 -12.09 -6.59 0.05
C ILE A 385 -12.45 -5.44 -0.91
N LYS A 386 -13.25 -5.69 -1.96
CA LYS A 386 -13.71 -4.66 -2.89
C LYS A 386 -14.54 -3.59 -2.21
N LYS A 387 -15.45 -3.96 -1.32
CA LYS A 387 -16.27 -3.03 -0.55
C LYS A 387 -15.41 -2.16 0.36
N ILE A 388 -14.40 -2.74 1.02
CA ILE A 388 -13.47 -2.02 1.89
C ILE A 388 -12.60 -1.06 1.08
N ASN A 389 -12.05 -1.49 -0.06
CA ASN A 389 -11.29 -0.64 -0.98
C ASN A 389 -12.11 0.54 -1.55
N GLY A 390 -13.44 0.42 -1.56
CA GLY A 390 -14.35 1.50 -1.93
C GLY A 390 -14.44 2.63 -0.89
N PHE A 391 -14.05 2.40 0.36
CA PHE A 391 -13.87 3.45 1.37
C PHE A 391 -12.59 4.23 1.09
N LYS A 392 -12.71 5.24 0.22
CA LYS A 392 -11.59 6.06 -0.27
C LYS A 392 -10.72 6.58 0.87
N GLY A 393 -9.46 6.21 0.86
CA GLY A 393 -8.39 6.97 1.50
C GLY A 393 -7.84 6.44 2.83
N MET A 394 -8.21 5.24 3.29
CA MET A 394 -7.83 4.81 4.64
C MET A 394 -6.64 3.85 4.74
N LEU A 395 -6.54 2.87 3.85
CA LEU A 395 -5.55 1.79 4.03
C LEU A 395 -4.85 1.45 2.71
N ASP A 396 -3.59 1.08 2.82
CA ASP A 396 -2.86 0.39 1.76
C ASP A 396 -3.56 -0.94 1.40
N SER A 397 -3.61 -1.28 0.12
CA SER A 397 -4.25 -2.51 -0.36
C SER A 397 -3.66 -3.77 0.28
N THR A 398 -2.35 -3.79 0.54
CA THR A 398 -1.66 -4.91 1.18
C THR A 398 -2.08 -5.09 2.64
N LEU A 399 -2.34 -4.01 3.37
CA LEU A 399 -2.84 -4.08 4.75
C LEU A 399 -4.27 -4.63 4.81
N ILE A 400 -5.13 -4.23 3.87
CA ILE A 400 -6.49 -4.77 3.77
C ILE A 400 -6.46 -6.28 3.49
N GLU A 401 -5.59 -6.72 2.59
CA GLU A 401 -5.38 -8.13 2.29
C GLU A 401 -4.90 -8.91 3.51
N GLU A 402 -3.91 -8.39 4.25
CA GLU A 402 -3.40 -9.02 5.47
C GLU A 402 -4.45 -9.12 6.57
N ILE A 403 -5.29 -8.10 6.74
CA ILE A 403 -6.40 -8.15 7.71
C ILE A 403 -7.44 -9.19 7.28
N SER A 404 -7.78 -9.24 5.99
CA SER A 404 -8.88 -10.03 5.47
C SER A 404 -8.52 -11.50 5.24
N LEU A 405 -7.29 -11.75 4.80
CA LEU A 405 -6.81 -13.08 4.36
C LEU A 405 -5.64 -13.61 5.21
N GLY A 406 -5.07 -12.78 6.06
CA GLY A 406 -3.86 -13.11 6.83
C GLY A 406 -2.58 -13.10 5.98
N ILE A 407 -2.65 -12.72 4.70
CA ILE A 407 -1.50 -12.65 3.79
C ILE A 407 -1.73 -11.59 2.72
N SER A 408 -0.69 -10.84 2.35
CA SER A 408 -0.71 -9.93 1.22
C SER A 408 -0.44 -10.63 -0.11
N HIS A 409 -0.86 -10.00 -1.22
CA HIS A 409 -0.55 -10.52 -2.55
C HIS A 409 0.97 -10.60 -2.81
N SER A 410 1.75 -9.68 -2.26
CA SER A 410 3.21 -9.68 -2.38
C SER A 410 3.83 -10.90 -1.68
N SER A 411 3.40 -11.21 -0.47
CA SER A 411 3.84 -12.42 0.25
C SER A 411 3.38 -13.71 -0.45
N LEU A 412 2.13 -13.73 -0.94
CA LEU A 412 1.60 -14.88 -1.71
C LEU A 412 2.38 -15.07 -3.03
N GLY A 413 2.67 -13.98 -3.74
CA GLY A 413 3.49 -14.00 -4.94
C GLY A 413 4.89 -14.57 -4.71
N ALA A 414 5.51 -14.18 -3.59
CA ALA A 414 6.81 -14.72 -3.17
C ALA A 414 6.76 -16.24 -2.92
N LEU A 415 5.74 -16.74 -2.24
CA LEU A 415 5.53 -18.18 -2.02
C LEU A 415 5.36 -18.96 -3.33
N ILE A 416 4.59 -18.42 -4.27
CA ILE A 416 4.42 -19.00 -5.61
C ILE A 416 5.77 -19.07 -6.36
N CYS A 417 6.53 -17.99 -6.33
CA CYS A 417 7.85 -17.92 -6.97
C CYS A 417 8.86 -18.88 -6.32
N LYS A 418 8.78 -19.07 -5.00
CA LYS A 418 9.56 -20.07 -4.26
C LYS A 418 9.20 -21.48 -4.70
N LYS A 419 7.92 -21.79 -4.86
CA LYS A 419 7.46 -23.08 -5.40
C LYS A 419 8.01 -23.36 -6.80
N TRP A 420 8.10 -22.34 -7.66
CA TRP A 420 8.69 -22.46 -9.00
C TRP A 420 10.23 -22.44 -8.99
N ASN A 421 10.85 -22.43 -7.82
CA ASN A 421 12.29 -22.43 -7.62
C ASN A 421 12.98 -21.27 -8.36
N PHE A 422 12.43 -20.06 -8.21
CA PHE A 422 13.08 -18.83 -8.69
C PHE A 422 14.20 -18.41 -7.73
N ASN A 423 15.08 -17.52 -8.21
CA ASN A 423 16.18 -17.00 -7.40
C ASN A 423 15.69 -16.08 -6.28
N GLU A 424 16.49 -15.96 -5.23
CA GLU A 424 16.15 -15.18 -4.04
C GLU A 424 15.89 -13.72 -4.35
N SER A 425 16.67 -13.12 -5.24
CA SER A 425 16.49 -11.70 -5.62
C SER A 425 15.10 -11.42 -6.22
N LEU A 426 14.58 -12.33 -7.04
CA LEU A 426 13.22 -12.22 -7.59
C LEU A 426 12.17 -12.39 -6.48
N ILE A 427 12.33 -13.40 -5.63
CA ILE A 427 11.41 -13.69 -4.53
C ILE A 427 11.34 -12.49 -3.59
N LYS A 428 12.49 -11.97 -3.14
CA LYS A 428 12.57 -10.81 -2.24
C LYS A 428 12.01 -9.54 -2.87
N THR A 429 12.24 -9.33 -4.16
CA THR A 429 11.67 -8.18 -4.85
C THR A 429 10.15 -8.25 -4.90
N ILE A 430 9.57 -9.41 -5.19
CA ILE A 430 8.11 -9.59 -5.19
C ILE A 430 7.55 -9.44 -3.77
N GLU A 431 8.21 -10.00 -2.76
CA GLU A 431 7.80 -9.91 -1.36
C GLU A 431 7.73 -8.46 -0.86
N LEU A 432 8.74 -7.66 -1.23
CA LEU A 432 8.99 -6.35 -0.63
C LEU A 432 8.65 -5.15 -1.53
N HIS A 433 8.06 -5.35 -2.71
CA HIS A 433 7.82 -4.24 -3.65
C HIS A 433 6.86 -3.15 -3.13
N HIS A 434 6.06 -3.42 -2.11
CA HIS A 434 5.28 -2.41 -1.39
C HIS A 434 5.93 -1.95 -0.07
N ARG A 435 7.01 -2.60 0.36
CA ARG A 435 7.71 -2.33 1.65
C ARG A 435 9.21 -2.13 1.43
N PRO A 436 9.60 -1.13 0.61
CA PRO A 436 11.00 -0.91 0.22
C PRO A 436 11.92 -0.66 1.42
N HIS A 437 11.42 -0.07 2.52
CA HIS A 437 12.16 0.15 3.77
C HIS A 437 12.67 -1.14 4.43
N ARG A 438 12.19 -2.33 4.00
CA ARG A 438 12.69 -3.64 4.46
C ARG A 438 13.75 -4.23 3.55
N ALA A 439 14.15 -3.51 2.51
CA ALA A 439 15.10 -4.02 1.52
C ALA A 439 16.49 -4.15 2.13
N GLU A 440 17.05 -5.36 2.07
CA GLU A 440 18.47 -5.59 2.33
C GLU A 440 19.32 -4.92 1.23
N ASP A 441 20.53 -4.47 1.56
CA ASP A 441 21.41 -3.74 0.65
C ASP A 441 21.63 -4.46 -0.69
N GLU A 442 21.74 -5.79 -0.67
CA GLU A 442 21.93 -6.64 -1.84
C GLU A 442 20.78 -6.54 -2.85
N TYR A 443 19.53 -6.37 -2.38
CA TYR A 443 18.32 -6.36 -3.22
C TYR A 443 17.76 -4.95 -3.41
N ARG A 444 18.33 -3.94 -2.76
CA ARG A 444 17.81 -2.57 -2.71
C ARG A 444 17.52 -1.99 -4.08
N ASN A 445 18.47 -2.08 -5.00
CA ASN A 445 18.33 -1.53 -6.35
C ASN A 445 17.13 -2.12 -7.11
N LEU A 446 16.91 -3.44 -6.98
CA LEU A 446 15.78 -4.14 -7.58
C LEU A 446 14.45 -3.70 -6.96
N ILE A 447 14.37 -3.75 -5.63
CA ILE A 447 13.16 -3.46 -4.86
C ILE A 447 12.75 -2.00 -5.06
N TYR A 448 13.69 -1.06 -4.94
CA TYR A 448 13.45 0.37 -5.12
C TYR A 448 12.98 0.70 -6.54
N THR A 449 13.58 0.05 -7.55
CA THR A 449 13.17 0.27 -8.94
C THR A 449 11.76 -0.25 -9.20
N VAL A 450 11.42 -1.43 -8.70
CA VAL A 450 10.07 -2.00 -8.85
C VAL A 450 9.05 -1.18 -8.07
N TYR A 451 9.35 -0.78 -6.84
CA TYR A 451 8.49 0.10 -6.04
C TYR A 451 8.21 1.42 -6.76
N LEU A 452 9.25 2.11 -7.26
CA LEU A 452 9.07 3.37 -7.97
C LEU A 452 8.21 3.23 -9.22
N ALA A 453 8.40 2.15 -9.98
CA ALA A 453 7.58 1.86 -11.16
C ALA A 453 6.13 1.54 -10.77
N ASP A 454 5.93 0.83 -9.66
CA ASP A 454 4.61 0.46 -9.16
C ASP A 454 3.80 1.68 -8.72
N ILE A 455 4.37 2.55 -7.89
CA ILE A 455 3.67 3.76 -7.44
C ILE A 455 3.32 4.69 -8.61
N MET A 456 4.14 4.75 -9.67
CA MET A 456 3.82 5.52 -10.88
C MET A 456 2.58 4.97 -11.59
N VAL A 457 2.46 3.64 -11.71
CA VAL A 457 1.27 3.00 -12.29
C VAL A 457 0.05 3.21 -11.40
N GLU A 458 0.22 3.09 -10.08
CA GLU A 458 -0.88 3.29 -9.11
C GLU A 458 -1.35 4.74 -9.03
N ILE A 459 -0.46 5.73 -9.19
CA ILE A 459 -0.82 7.15 -9.32
C ILE A 459 -1.70 7.36 -10.57
N GLU A 460 -1.35 6.75 -11.72
CA GLU A 460 -2.17 6.83 -12.92
C GLU A 460 -3.58 6.23 -12.74
N ASN A 461 -3.68 5.21 -11.92
CA ASN A 461 -4.94 4.54 -11.58
C ASN A 461 -5.70 5.21 -10.41
N ASN A 462 -5.23 6.37 -9.91
CA ASN A 462 -5.76 7.09 -8.74
C ASN A 462 -5.82 6.26 -7.44
N LYS A 463 -4.89 5.30 -7.28
CA LYS A 463 -4.79 4.42 -6.11
C LYS A 463 -3.70 4.86 -5.13
N PHE A 464 -2.76 5.67 -5.57
CA PHE A 464 -1.61 6.12 -4.78
C PHE A 464 -1.40 7.62 -4.93
N ARG A 465 -0.73 8.24 -3.95
CA ARG A 465 -0.39 9.67 -3.96
C ARG A 465 1.10 9.86 -3.70
N PHE A 466 1.72 10.80 -4.41
CA PHE A 466 3.15 11.11 -4.28
C PHE A 466 3.56 11.38 -2.81
N GLU A 467 2.71 12.04 -2.03
CA GLU A 467 3.00 12.49 -0.67
C GLU A 467 3.21 11.33 0.33
N ILE A 468 2.76 10.13 -0.03
CA ILE A 468 2.94 8.92 0.82
C ILE A 468 4.04 8.01 0.30
N ALA A 469 4.71 8.40 -0.79
CA ALA A 469 5.82 7.63 -1.32
C ALA A 469 6.99 7.56 -0.32
N ASP A 470 7.71 6.46 -0.36
CA ASP A 470 8.88 6.25 0.50
C ASP A 470 10.00 7.26 0.17
N GLU A 471 10.38 8.08 1.17
CA GLU A 471 11.35 9.15 0.98
C GLU A 471 12.74 8.62 0.62
N GLU A 472 13.15 7.48 1.19
CA GLU A 472 14.45 6.88 0.90
C GLU A 472 14.55 6.44 -0.56
N VAL A 473 13.45 5.88 -1.10
CA VAL A 473 13.38 5.54 -2.52
C VAL A 473 13.41 6.78 -3.39
N LEU A 474 12.64 7.82 -3.04
CA LEU A 474 12.65 9.07 -3.80
C LEU A 474 14.03 9.74 -3.78
N ASP A 475 14.72 9.75 -2.64
CA ASP A 475 16.08 10.26 -2.49
C ASP A 475 17.09 9.47 -3.34
N PHE A 476 16.99 8.14 -3.31
CA PHE A 476 17.86 7.27 -4.11
C PHE A 476 17.80 7.62 -5.61
N PHE A 477 16.61 7.91 -6.14
CA PHE A 477 16.41 8.31 -7.53
C PHE A 477 16.50 9.83 -7.76
N LYS A 478 16.72 10.66 -6.73
CA LYS A 478 16.74 12.13 -6.78
C LYS A 478 15.41 12.71 -7.29
N LEU A 479 14.30 12.14 -6.80
CA LEU A 479 12.92 12.46 -7.18
C LEU A 479 12.05 12.96 -6.02
N ASN A 480 12.64 13.43 -4.92
CA ASN A 480 11.93 13.97 -3.75
C ASN A 480 11.15 15.26 -4.06
N ASP A 481 11.53 15.99 -5.08
CA ASP A 481 10.76 17.14 -5.56
C ASP A 481 9.57 16.64 -6.41
N LYS A 482 8.35 17.00 -6.00
CA LYS A 482 7.12 16.56 -6.65
C LYS A 482 7.11 16.92 -8.14
N LYS A 483 7.55 18.13 -8.50
CA LYS A 483 7.58 18.58 -9.88
C LYS A 483 8.55 17.74 -10.72
N LYS A 484 9.75 17.46 -10.19
CA LYS A 484 10.72 16.59 -10.86
C LYS A 484 10.19 15.17 -11.04
N PHE A 485 9.48 14.65 -10.03
CA PHE A 485 8.84 13.34 -10.11
C PHE A 485 7.78 13.32 -11.22
N GLU A 486 6.89 14.31 -11.24
CA GLU A 486 5.81 14.43 -12.24
C GLU A 486 6.37 14.58 -13.66
N GLU A 487 7.39 15.42 -13.86
CA GLU A 487 8.08 15.57 -15.16
C GLU A 487 8.71 14.25 -15.63
N TYR A 488 9.39 13.54 -14.72
CA TYR A 488 9.98 12.25 -15.04
C TYR A 488 8.91 11.19 -15.35
N HIS A 489 7.87 11.09 -14.52
CA HIS A 489 6.76 10.17 -14.74
C HIS A 489 6.06 10.44 -16.07
N LEU A 490 5.80 11.69 -16.42
CA LEU A 490 5.22 12.07 -17.70
C LEU A 490 6.09 11.61 -18.87
N SER A 491 7.41 11.76 -18.77
CA SER A 491 8.34 11.29 -19.82
C SER A 491 8.25 9.78 -20.06
N LEU A 492 8.11 8.98 -19.00
CA LEU A 492 7.92 7.52 -19.11
C LEU A 492 6.58 7.17 -19.76
N LYS A 493 5.53 7.90 -19.40
CA LYS A 493 4.18 7.72 -19.94
C LYS A 493 4.13 8.03 -21.44
N GLU A 494 4.78 9.10 -21.89
CA GLU A 494 4.89 9.45 -23.31
C GLU A 494 5.62 8.35 -24.11
N ILE A 495 6.76 7.86 -23.59
CA ILE A 495 7.49 6.78 -24.24
C ILE A 495 6.65 5.50 -24.31
N TYR A 496 5.89 5.17 -23.25
CA TYR A 496 4.99 4.02 -23.25
C TYR A 496 3.85 4.19 -24.27
N GLY A 497 3.26 5.39 -24.35
CA GLY A 497 2.17 5.72 -25.28
C GLY A 497 2.59 5.61 -26.75
N THR A 498 3.78 6.08 -27.10
CA THR A 498 4.31 5.95 -28.47
C THR A 498 4.52 4.50 -28.87
N LYS A 499 4.93 3.62 -27.94
CA LYS A 499 5.13 2.19 -28.21
C LYS A 499 3.86 1.36 -28.26
N LYS A 500 2.81 1.75 -27.56
CA LYS A 500 1.52 1.04 -27.60
C LYS A 500 0.83 1.15 -28.95
N ASN A 501 1.19 2.15 -29.75
CA ASN A 501 0.66 2.41 -31.08
C ASN A 501 1.44 1.69 -32.21
N PHE A 502 2.49 0.92 -31.88
CA PHE A 502 3.24 0.03 -32.79
C PHE A 502 2.90 -1.45 -32.47
#